data_1826cfe974c65339fe2ee7b25d127125
#
_entry.id   1826cfe974c65339fe2ee7b25d127125
#
_cell.length_a   1.000
_cell.length_b   1.000
_cell.length_c   1.000
_cell.angle_alpha   90.00
_cell.angle_beta   90.00
_cell.angle_gamma   90.00
#
_symmetry.space_group_name_H-M   'P 1'
#
loop_
_entity.id
_entity.type
_entity.pdbx_description
1 polymer ?
#
loop_
_entity_poly.entity_id
_entity_poly.type
_entity_poly.pdbx_seq_one_letter_code
_entity_poly.pdbx_strand_id
1 'polypeptide(L)'
;MLKNEEHANLYLRPRKKKRFERPKVLIWKANATQQADTCKMPEDKGFNYFLVLVELACRRVDGEPLRNKEAGTVLRAFKRIYKRGRIIPPTHRLEVDNGTEFNNELVRNFFINEIGVLMRFGQPGRHRQQCYAERAIQAIQEPLIHRMTAQELKTGEPSLEWIDDFHNIVDAVDRKWRRNSPKIPVDSPRIFMNDALLSEGTRVRVKLDEPISVLGKKLHGKFRTGDIRWDPEIRTIKKLILSPDQPPTYLLNGPHGRLGVSRCAYTRKQLQIVPDNENPPPDSVIRGKPERYIPERILKQRIRQGKLQYLVKWERYPESEATWESADRLKEDVPNLITDFLQNIRA
;
A
#
# COMPACT_ATOMS: atom_id res chain seq x y z
N MET A 1 -26.67 2.61 29.15
CA MET A 1 -25.39 2.00 28.78
C MET A 1 -25.70 0.79 27.92
N LEU A 2 -25.34 0.81 26.66
CA LEU A 2 -25.51 -0.33 25.75
C LEU A 2 -24.59 -1.45 26.18
N LYS A 3 -25.14 -2.62 26.47
CA LYS A 3 -24.42 -3.78 27.03
C LYS A 3 -23.59 -4.58 26.00
N ASN A 4 -23.43 -4.12 24.76
CA ASN A 4 -22.64 -4.82 23.74
C ASN A 4 -21.54 -3.92 23.20
N GLU A 5 -20.39 -4.01 23.83
CA GLU A 5 -19.15 -3.35 23.40
C GLU A 5 -18.28 -4.23 22.49
N GLU A 6 -18.88 -5.20 21.80
CA GLU A 6 -18.17 -6.27 21.09
C GLU A 6 -17.15 -5.77 20.05
N HIS A 7 -17.34 -4.54 19.55
CA HIS A 7 -16.41 -3.92 18.61
C HIS A 7 -15.97 -2.51 19.03
N ALA A 8 -16.09 -2.16 20.30
CA ALA A 8 -15.72 -0.84 20.82
C ALA A 8 -14.28 -0.44 20.49
N ASN A 9 -13.37 -1.41 20.41
CA ASN A 9 -11.97 -1.21 20.08
C ASN A 9 -11.73 -0.62 18.67
N LEU A 10 -12.66 -0.83 17.71
CA LEU A 10 -12.56 -0.27 16.35
C LEU A 10 -12.68 1.26 16.34
N TYR A 11 -13.40 1.83 17.31
CA TYR A 11 -13.66 3.27 17.44
C TYR A 11 -12.64 3.99 18.31
N LEU A 12 -11.77 3.27 19.03
CA LEU A 12 -10.78 3.86 19.89
C LEU A 12 -9.87 4.81 19.11
N ARG A 13 -9.83 6.06 19.56
CA ARG A 13 -8.95 7.04 18.94
C ARG A 13 -7.50 6.64 19.16
N PRO A 14 -6.69 6.56 18.10
CA PRO A 14 -5.26 6.34 18.26
C PRO A 14 -4.68 7.38 19.18
N ARG A 15 -3.88 6.96 20.16
CA ARG A 15 -3.27 7.84 21.15
C ARG A 15 -2.49 8.97 20.45
N LYS A 16 -2.91 10.21 20.65
CA LYS A 16 -2.16 11.37 20.13
C LYS A 16 -0.91 11.53 20.97
N LYS A 17 0.26 11.26 20.42
CA LYS A 17 1.51 11.69 21.06
C LYS A 17 1.67 13.20 20.91
N LYS A 18 2.16 13.85 21.96
CA LYS A 18 2.54 15.27 21.91
C LYS A 18 3.58 15.47 20.80
N ARG A 19 3.68 16.68 20.23
CA ARG A 19 4.55 16.96 19.06
C ARG A 19 6.01 16.55 19.27
N PHE A 20 6.54 16.68 20.48
CA PHE A 20 7.90 16.30 20.86
C PHE A 20 8.08 14.77 21.06
N GLU A 21 7.00 14.00 21.30
CA GLU A 21 7.05 12.56 21.43
C GLU A 21 6.95 11.81 20.10
N ARG A 22 6.77 12.53 18.99
CA ARG A 22 6.72 11.92 17.67
C ARG A 22 8.13 11.55 17.25
N PRO A 23 8.45 10.26 17.04
CA PRO A 23 9.75 9.90 16.52
C PRO A 23 9.89 10.57 15.16
N LYS A 24 10.94 11.35 15.00
CA LYS A 24 11.39 11.81 13.70
C LYS A 24 12.20 10.64 13.13
N VAL A 25 11.73 10.05 12.05
CA VAL A 25 12.57 9.14 11.27
C VAL A 25 13.59 10.02 10.58
N LEU A 26 14.77 10.08 11.13
CA LEU A 26 15.91 10.75 10.51
C LEU A 26 16.73 9.66 9.86
N ILE A 27 16.98 9.82 8.58
CA ILE A 27 17.90 8.98 7.82
C ILE A 27 19.16 9.79 7.69
N TRP A 28 20.21 9.41 8.40
CA TRP A 28 21.48 10.14 8.43
C TRP A 28 22.48 9.69 7.39
N LYS A 29 22.42 8.41 7.01
CA LYS A 29 23.35 7.87 6.05
C LYS A 29 22.92 8.30 4.66
N ALA A 30 23.76 9.08 4.01
CA ALA A 30 23.56 9.48 2.62
C ALA A 30 23.37 8.23 1.73
N ASN A 31 22.43 8.32 0.80
CA ASN A 31 22.05 7.25 -0.12
C ASN A 31 21.56 5.94 0.54
N ALA A 32 21.20 5.96 1.81
CA ALA A 32 20.64 4.76 2.46
C ALA A 32 19.23 4.46 1.99
N THR A 33 18.37 5.47 1.93
CA THR A 33 16.96 5.32 1.57
C THR A 33 16.55 6.37 0.56
N GLN A 34 15.84 5.93 -0.47
CA GLN A 34 15.30 6.79 -1.51
C GLN A 34 13.80 6.60 -1.64
N GLN A 35 13.10 7.64 -2.07
CA GLN A 35 11.70 7.57 -2.47
C GLN A 35 11.58 7.93 -3.95
N ALA A 36 10.78 7.17 -4.68
CA ALA A 36 10.46 7.47 -6.07
C ALA A 36 8.95 7.42 -6.29
N ASP A 37 8.52 8.26 -7.21
CA ASP A 37 7.12 8.32 -7.64
C ASP A 37 7.03 8.87 -9.07
N THR A 38 5.90 8.68 -9.72
CA THR A 38 5.63 9.17 -11.08
C THR A 38 4.54 10.23 -11.08
N CYS A 39 4.72 11.25 -11.87
CA CYS A 39 3.73 12.31 -12.07
C CYS A 39 3.24 12.33 -13.51
N LYS A 40 1.92 12.49 -13.70
CA LYS A 40 1.33 12.72 -15.00
C LYS A 40 1.42 14.20 -15.38
N MET A 41 1.80 14.47 -16.62
CA MET A 41 1.84 15.80 -17.21
C MET A 41 1.03 15.83 -18.53
N PRO A 42 0.67 16.99 -19.06
CA PRO A 42 0.22 17.11 -20.43
C PRO A 42 1.25 16.54 -21.41
N GLU A 43 0.79 16.09 -22.57
CA GLU A 43 1.72 15.58 -23.59
C GLU A 43 2.54 16.73 -24.19
N ASP A 44 3.86 16.59 -24.12
CA ASP A 44 4.83 17.46 -24.78
C ASP A 44 5.94 16.61 -25.41
N LYS A 45 6.15 16.73 -26.73
CA LYS A 45 7.17 15.99 -27.48
C LYS A 45 7.12 14.47 -27.26
N GLY A 46 5.92 13.92 -27.04
CA GLY A 46 5.68 12.51 -26.77
C GLY A 46 5.95 12.07 -25.34
N PHE A 47 6.14 12.99 -24.41
CA PHE A 47 6.30 12.71 -22.99
C PHE A 47 5.03 13.10 -22.23
N ASN A 48 4.51 12.17 -21.42
CA ASN A 48 3.26 12.34 -20.66
C ASN A 48 3.46 12.23 -19.16
N TYR A 49 4.65 11.87 -18.71
CA TYR A 49 4.96 11.65 -17.30
C TYR A 49 6.40 12.07 -17.00
N PHE A 50 6.70 12.14 -15.72
CA PHE A 50 8.08 12.13 -15.25
C PHE A 50 8.22 11.25 -14.01
N LEU A 51 9.38 10.64 -13.85
CA LEU A 51 9.83 9.99 -12.63
C LEU A 51 10.55 11.02 -11.78
N VAL A 52 10.25 11.04 -10.48
CA VAL A 52 11.03 11.77 -9.49
C VAL A 52 11.71 10.78 -8.54
N LEU A 53 12.93 11.09 -8.16
CA LEU A 53 13.73 10.36 -7.19
C LEU A 53 14.25 11.32 -6.12
N VAL A 54 14.02 10.97 -4.85
CA VAL A 54 14.46 11.75 -3.70
C VAL A 54 15.36 10.90 -2.81
N GLU A 55 16.55 11.35 -2.57
CA GLU A 55 17.45 10.83 -1.54
C GLU A 55 17.09 11.47 -0.19
N LEU A 56 16.78 10.66 0.83
CA LEU A 56 16.11 11.16 2.02
C LEU A 56 17.01 11.85 3.05
N ALA A 57 18.29 11.47 3.14
CA ALA A 57 19.20 12.04 4.13
C ALA A 57 19.64 13.47 3.74
N CYS A 58 20.19 13.62 2.54
CA CYS A 58 20.72 14.90 2.03
C CYS A 58 19.70 15.69 1.24
N ARG A 59 18.46 15.19 1.09
CA ARG A 59 17.38 15.84 0.35
C ARG A 59 17.74 16.13 -1.11
N ARG A 60 18.56 15.27 -1.73
CA ARG A 60 18.85 15.37 -3.14
C ARG A 60 17.64 14.98 -3.96
N VAL A 61 17.37 15.73 -5.01
CA VAL A 61 16.25 15.49 -5.92
C VAL A 61 16.78 15.36 -7.34
N ASP A 62 16.28 14.36 -8.06
CA ASP A 62 16.50 14.22 -9.49
C ASP A 62 15.22 13.69 -10.15
N GLY A 63 15.11 13.85 -11.45
CA GLY A 63 13.96 13.39 -12.19
C GLY A 63 14.28 13.09 -13.66
N GLU A 64 13.41 12.35 -14.30
CA GLU A 64 13.54 11.95 -15.70
C GLU A 64 12.17 11.95 -16.38
N PRO A 65 11.99 12.63 -17.54
CA PRO A 65 10.77 12.55 -18.32
C PRO A 65 10.50 11.14 -18.85
N LEU A 66 9.23 10.75 -18.87
CA LEU A 66 8.79 9.44 -19.32
C LEU A 66 7.73 9.59 -20.42
N ARG A 67 7.83 8.75 -21.46
CA ARG A 67 6.80 8.65 -22.49
C ARG A 67 5.57 7.88 -22.00
N ASN A 68 5.80 6.82 -21.23
CA ASN A 68 4.77 5.97 -20.66
C ASN A 68 5.24 5.43 -19.28
N LYS A 69 4.34 4.75 -18.57
CA LYS A 69 4.62 4.12 -17.28
C LYS A 69 5.00 2.63 -17.37
N GLU A 70 5.48 2.18 -18.51
CA GLU A 70 5.93 0.80 -18.65
C GLU A 70 7.20 0.53 -17.83
N ALA A 71 7.29 -0.68 -17.29
CA ALA A 71 8.41 -1.12 -16.46
C ALA A 71 9.77 -0.84 -17.07
N GLY A 72 9.94 -1.10 -18.37
CA GLY A 72 11.18 -0.87 -19.08
C GLY A 72 11.53 0.61 -19.21
N THR A 73 10.54 1.48 -19.40
CA THR A 73 10.73 2.93 -19.47
C THR A 73 11.12 3.49 -18.10
N VAL A 74 10.47 3.07 -17.05
CA VAL A 74 10.77 3.47 -15.66
C VAL A 74 12.14 2.98 -15.24
N LEU A 75 12.53 1.75 -15.58
CA LEU A 75 13.88 1.24 -15.28
C LEU A 75 14.96 2.03 -16.01
N ARG A 76 14.76 2.35 -17.29
CA ARG A 76 15.71 3.20 -18.03
C ARG A 76 15.86 4.58 -17.39
N ALA A 77 14.77 5.16 -16.88
CA ALA A 77 14.81 6.44 -16.19
C ALA A 77 15.63 6.36 -14.89
N PHE A 78 15.45 5.33 -14.07
CA PHE A 78 16.32 5.10 -12.91
C PHE A 78 17.80 5.01 -13.29
N LYS A 79 18.12 4.21 -14.31
CA LYS A 79 19.51 4.06 -14.79
C LYS A 79 20.09 5.39 -15.27
N ARG A 80 19.31 6.25 -15.95
CA ARG A 80 19.75 7.59 -16.38
C ARG A 80 20.00 8.50 -15.20
N ILE A 81 19.09 8.52 -14.21
CA ILE A 81 19.26 9.30 -12.97
C ILE A 81 20.55 8.90 -12.26
N TYR A 82 20.78 7.61 -12.06
CA TYR A 82 21.99 7.13 -11.39
C TYR A 82 23.27 7.42 -12.21
N LYS A 83 23.19 7.33 -13.54
CA LYS A 83 24.32 7.67 -14.41
C LYS A 83 24.74 9.14 -14.31
N ARG A 84 23.81 10.07 -14.04
CA ARG A 84 24.14 11.49 -13.80
C ARG A 84 24.96 11.71 -12.53
N GLY A 85 24.94 10.78 -11.59
CA GLY A 85 25.75 10.83 -10.36
C GLY A 85 25.27 11.84 -9.30
N ARG A 86 24.15 12.54 -9.53
CA ARG A 86 23.55 13.42 -8.51
C ARG A 86 23.03 12.63 -7.34
N ILE A 87 22.35 11.55 -7.62
CA ILE A 87 21.88 10.52 -6.69
C ILE A 87 22.50 9.20 -7.17
N ILE A 88 23.14 8.48 -6.28
CA ILE A 88 23.68 7.14 -6.56
C ILE A 88 22.69 6.08 -6.07
N PRO A 89 22.77 4.83 -6.54
CA PRO A 89 21.88 3.76 -6.08
C PRO A 89 21.80 3.67 -4.56
N PRO A 90 20.64 3.34 -3.99
CA PRO A 90 20.47 3.24 -2.55
C PRO A 90 21.27 2.08 -1.97
N THR A 91 21.70 2.18 -0.71
CA THR A 91 22.44 1.11 -0.02
C THR A 91 21.54 0.24 0.86
N HIS A 92 20.31 0.67 1.17
CA HIS A 92 19.40 -0.06 2.04
C HIS A 92 18.04 -0.27 1.43
N ARG A 93 17.40 0.80 0.90
CA ARG A 93 16.00 0.71 0.55
C ARG A 93 15.57 1.73 -0.50
N LEU A 94 14.73 1.24 -1.42
CA LEU A 94 13.89 2.07 -2.27
C LEU A 94 12.45 2.00 -1.78
N GLU A 95 11.80 3.13 -1.57
CA GLU A 95 10.40 3.27 -1.22
C GLU A 95 9.61 3.81 -2.42
N VAL A 96 8.62 3.09 -2.87
CA VAL A 96 7.77 3.40 -4.02
C VAL A 96 6.31 3.14 -3.68
N ASP A 97 5.39 3.64 -4.49
CA ASP A 97 4.00 3.24 -4.39
C ASP A 97 3.80 1.79 -4.88
N ASN A 98 2.58 1.26 -4.77
CA ASN A 98 2.27 -0.09 -5.22
C ASN A 98 1.81 -0.12 -6.68
N GLY A 99 2.14 0.88 -7.47
CA GLY A 99 1.84 0.94 -8.90
C GLY A 99 2.51 -0.16 -9.69
N THR A 100 1.89 -0.59 -10.79
CA THR A 100 2.43 -1.65 -11.66
C THR A 100 3.75 -1.26 -12.33
N GLU A 101 3.99 0.04 -12.48
CA GLU A 101 5.24 0.61 -12.98
C GLU A 101 6.46 0.29 -12.11
N PHE A 102 6.28 0.12 -10.79
CA PHE A 102 7.32 -0.25 -9.83
C PHE A 102 7.21 -1.69 -9.37
N ASN A 103 5.97 -2.19 -9.23
CA ASN A 103 5.70 -3.52 -8.70
C ASN A 103 5.65 -4.58 -9.81
N ASN A 104 6.71 -4.69 -10.57
CA ASN A 104 6.91 -5.67 -11.64
C ASN A 104 8.23 -6.40 -11.46
N GLU A 105 8.42 -7.46 -12.22
CA GLU A 105 9.61 -8.32 -12.11
C GLU A 105 10.89 -7.59 -12.54
N LEU A 106 10.84 -6.78 -13.60
CA LEU A 106 11.99 -6.10 -14.15
C LEU A 106 12.61 -5.10 -13.17
N VAL A 107 11.79 -4.23 -12.58
CA VAL A 107 12.26 -3.23 -11.61
C VAL A 107 12.69 -3.90 -10.31
N ARG A 108 11.96 -4.92 -9.87
CA ARG A 108 12.31 -5.68 -8.67
C ARG A 108 13.61 -6.43 -8.82
N ASN A 109 13.85 -7.05 -9.98
CA ASN A 109 15.12 -7.74 -10.25
C ASN A 109 16.30 -6.77 -10.17
N PHE A 110 16.18 -5.61 -10.79
CA PHE A 110 17.21 -4.58 -10.74
C PHE A 110 17.54 -4.14 -9.31
N PHE A 111 16.54 -3.77 -8.51
CA PHE A 111 16.80 -3.27 -7.15
C PHE A 111 17.14 -4.36 -6.14
N ILE A 112 16.48 -5.52 -6.19
CA ILE A 112 16.66 -6.57 -5.19
C ILE A 112 17.88 -7.45 -5.52
N ASN A 113 18.03 -7.85 -6.78
CA ASN A 113 19.06 -8.82 -7.18
C ASN A 113 20.34 -8.14 -7.69
N GLU A 114 20.23 -7.09 -8.52
CA GLU A 114 21.44 -6.42 -9.08
C GLU A 114 22.04 -5.42 -8.10
N ILE A 115 21.21 -4.57 -7.43
CA ILE A 115 21.70 -3.58 -6.44
C ILE A 115 21.78 -4.17 -5.03
N GLY A 116 20.94 -5.15 -4.69
CA GLY A 116 20.92 -5.81 -3.37
C GLY A 116 20.17 -5.03 -2.28
N VAL A 117 19.14 -4.24 -2.64
CA VAL A 117 18.40 -3.42 -1.69
C VAL A 117 16.96 -3.85 -1.53
N LEU A 118 16.35 -3.51 -0.39
CA LEU A 118 14.95 -3.77 -0.14
C LEU A 118 14.07 -2.79 -0.92
N MET A 119 13.03 -3.30 -1.57
CA MET A 119 11.95 -2.47 -2.09
C MET A 119 10.78 -2.46 -1.10
N ARG A 120 10.37 -1.28 -0.68
CA ARG A 120 9.20 -1.06 0.15
C ARG A 120 8.11 -0.43 -0.69
N PHE A 121 6.97 -1.12 -0.75
CA PHE A 121 5.78 -0.61 -1.43
C PHE A 121 4.86 0.12 -0.44
N GLY A 122 4.43 1.32 -0.81
CA GLY A 122 3.44 2.09 -0.08
C GLY A 122 2.09 1.36 -0.07
N GLN A 123 1.31 1.58 0.99
CA GLN A 123 -0.05 1.05 1.05
C GLN A 123 -1.00 2.02 0.34
N PRO A 124 -1.93 1.53 -0.50
CA PRO A 124 -2.95 2.38 -1.12
C PRO A 124 -3.68 3.23 -0.07
N GLY A 125 -3.85 4.53 -0.34
CA GLY A 125 -4.50 5.47 0.57
C GLY A 125 -3.63 5.99 1.72
N ARG A 126 -2.35 5.62 1.81
CA ARG A 126 -1.42 6.10 2.85
C ARG A 126 -0.39 7.09 2.30
N HIS A 127 -0.85 8.24 1.83
CA HIS A 127 -0.02 9.29 1.23
C HIS A 127 1.17 9.73 2.11
N ARG A 128 1.07 9.62 3.44
CA ARG A 128 2.17 10.01 4.34
C ARG A 128 3.43 9.15 4.23
N GLN A 129 3.36 7.99 3.59
CA GLN A 129 4.51 7.10 3.46
C GLN A 129 5.49 7.58 2.38
N GLN A 130 5.04 8.38 1.42
CA GLN A 130 5.83 8.90 0.30
C GLN A 130 5.89 10.42 0.24
N CYS A 131 5.75 11.07 1.40
CA CYS A 131 5.64 12.53 1.50
C CYS A 131 6.81 13.31 0.89
N TYR A 132 7.99 12.70 0.72
CA TYR A 132 9.14 13.38 0.10
C TYR A 132 9.05 13.37 -1.42
N ALA A 133 8.70 12.23 -2.02
CA ALA A 133 8.47 12.13 -3.45
C ALA A 133 7.27 13.01 -3.86
N GLU A 134 6.15 12.96 -3.13
CA GLU A 134 4.98 13.81 -3.37
C GLU A 134 5.32 15.31 -3.32
N ARG A 135 6.11 15.74 -2.32
CA ARG A 135 6.57 17.12 -2.23
C ARG A 135 7.53 17.52 -3.36
N ALA A 136 8.37 16.60 -3.80
CA ALA A 136 9.28 16.86 -4.92
C ALA A 136 8.49 16.98 -6.22
N ILE A 137 7.49 16.13 -6.43
CA ILE A 137 6.55 16.25 -7.54
C ILE A 137 5.90 17.63 -7.55
N GLN A 138 5.32 18.04 -6.42
CA GLN A 138 4.70 19.35 -6.30
C GLN A 138 5.69 20.49 -6.61
N ALA A 139 6.90 20.42 -6.07
CA ALA A 139 7.93 21.45 -6.25
C ALA A 139 8.44 21.54 -7.70
N ILE A 140 8.35 20.47 -8.48
CA ILE A 140 8.71 20.42 -9.90
C ILE A 140 7.52 20.80 -10.78
N GLN A 141 6.35 20.22 -10.50
CA GLN A 141 5.14 20.39 -11.32
C GLN A 141 4.59 21.81 -11.26
N GLU A 142 4.57 22.43 -10.08
CA GLU A 142 4.01 23.76 -9.89
C GLU A 142 4.70 24.83 -10.77
N PRO A 143 6.07 24.97 -10.80
CA PRO A 143 6.73 25.90 -11.70
C PRO A 143 6.52 25.59 -13.18
N LEU A 144 6.44 24.31 -13.56
CA LEU A 144 6.17 23.92 -14.95
C LEU A 144 4.78 24.37 -15.38
N ILE A 145 3.76 24.12 -14.55
CA ILE A 145 2.39 24.58 -14.83
C ILE A 145 2.30 26.10 -14.88
N HIS A 146 2.92 26.81 -13.92
CA HIS A 146 2.94 28.27 -13.92
C HIS A 146 3.56 28.83 -15.20
N ARG A 147 4.59 28.17 -15.73
CA ARG A 147 5.21 28.60 -16.98
C ARG A 147 4.31 28.39 -18.17
N MET A 148 3.67 27.21 -18.29
CA MET A 148 2.68 26.96 -19.35
C MET A 148 1.57 28.03 -19.30
N THR A 149 1.00 28.27 -18.13
CA THR A 149 -0.02 29.33 -17.95
C THR A 149 0.50 30.72 -18.33
N ALA A 150 1.75 31.05 -18.00
CA ALA A 150 2.34 32.35 -18.40
C ALA A 150 2.53 32.45 -19.91
N GLN A 151 2.83 31.39 -20.61
CA GLN A 151 2.85 31.34 -22.08
C GLN A 151 1.47 31.56 -22.65
N GLU A 152 0.46 30.84 -22.14
CA GLU A 152 -0.94 30.99 -22.55
C GLU A 152 -1.44 32.42 -22.40
N LEU A 153 -1.11 33.07 -21.27
CA LEU A 153 -1.47 34.47 -21.03
C LEU A 153 -0.79 35.47 -22.02
N LYS A 154 0.37 35.09 -22.56
CA LYS A 154 1.10 35.94 -23.53
C LYS A 154 0.65 35.70 -24.95
N THR A 155 0.37 34.49 -25.34
CA THR A 155 0.10 34.09 -26.71
C THR A 155 -1.40 34.05 -27.03
N GLY A 156 -2.25 33.87 -26.00
CA GLY A 156 -3.69 33.62 -26.17
C GLY A 156 -4.00 32.19 -26.61
N GLU A 157 -3.01 31.32 -26.73
CA GLU A 157 -3.15 29.93 -27.13
C GLU A 157 -2.73 28.95 -26.03
N PRO A 158 -3.34 27.76 -25.96
CA PRO A 158 -2.95 26.73 -24.97
C PRO A 158 -1.47 26.33 -25.12
N SER A 159 -0.76 26.26 -23.99
CA SER A 159 0.62 25.80 -23.95
C SER A 159 0.75 24.50 -23.16
N LEU A 160 1.42 23.52 -23.77
CA LEU A 160 1.70 22.24 -23.15
C LEU A 160 3.23 21.98 -23.03
N GLU A 161 4.02 23.00 -23.30
CA GLU A 161 5.49 22.93 -23.36
C GLU A 161 6.10 22.91 -21.95
N TRP A 162 6.70 21.79 -21.57
CA TRP A 162 7.36 21.63 -20.27
C TRP A 162 8.71 20.89 -20.32
N ILE A 163 8.94 20.11 -21.38
CA ILE A 163 10.13 19.23 -21.48
C ILE A 163 11.44 20.03 -21.47
N ASP A 164 11.50 21.11 -22.21
CA ASP A 164 12.75 21.88 -22.36
C ASP A 164 13.20 22.52 -21.05
N ASP A 165 12.26 22.78 -20.13
CA ASP A 165 12.56 23.38 -18.83
C ASP A 165 12.67 22.37 -17.70
N PHE A 166 12.28 21.14 -17.94
CA PHE A 166 12.16 20.13 -16.90
C PHE A 166 13.45 19.98 -16.07
N HIS A 167 14.58 19.75 -16.74
CA HIS A 167 15.86 19.56 -16.03
C HIS A 167 16.35 20.84 -15.32
N ASN A 168 16.12 22.01 -15.88
CA ASN A 168 16.44 23.27 -15.25
C ASN A 168 15.67 23.48 -13.94
N ILE A 169 14.38 23.10 -13.93
CA ILE A 169 13.53 23.16 -12.74
C ILE A 169 13.95 22.12 -11.72
N VAL A 170 14.22 20.88 -12.12
CA VAL A 170 14.75 19.84 -11.23
C VAL A 170 16.05 20.30 -10.57
N ASP A 171 16.95 20.92 -11.31
CA ASP A 171 18.19 21.49 -10.79
C ASP A 171 17.97 22.62 -9.78
N ALA A 172 17.02 23.48 -10.05
CA ALA A 172 16.65 24.57 -9.13
C ALA A 172 16.04 24.01 -7.83
N VAL A 173 15.18 22.98 -7.93
CA VAL A 173 14.59 22.30 -6.77
C VAL A 173 15.68 21.60 -5.94
N ASP A 174 16.59 20.85 -6.58
CA ASP A 174 17.70 20.20 -5.88
C ASP A 174 18.57 21.22 -5.13
N ARG A 175 18.97 22.32 -5.78
CA ARG A 175 19.73 23.39 -5.13
C ARG A 175 19.00 23.99 -3.93
N LYS A 176 17.69 24.28 -4.05
CA LYS A 176 16.86 24.84 -2.97
C LYS A 176 16.76 23.86 -1.80
N TRP A 177 16.53 22.57 -2.08
CA TRP A 177 16.36 21.57 -1.04
C TRP A 177 17.66 21.27 -0.32
N ARG A 178 18.79 21.24 -1.00
CA ARG A 178 20.11 21.07 -0.39
C ARG A 178 20.45 22.20 0.59
N ARG A 179 20.14 23.45 0.25
CA ARG A 179 20.36 24.61 1.15
C ARG A 179 19.55 24.49 2.42
N ASN A 180 18.34 23.95 2.33
CA ASN A 180 17.40 23.79 3.43
C ASN A 180 17.47 22.40 4.08
N SER A 181 18.38 21.54 3.63
CA SER A 181 18.58 20.22 4.21
C SER A 181 19.01 20.35 5.67
N PRO A 182 18.40 19.61 6.59
CA PRO A 182 18.89 19.57 7.94
C PRO A 182 20.34 19.11 7.93
N LYS A 183 21.22 19.81 8.63
CA LYS A 183 22.57 19.30 8.88
C LYS A 183 22.42 17.93 9.51
N ILE A 184 23.12 16.93 8.98
CA ILE A 184 23.07 15.58 9.52
C ILE A 184 23.52 15.69 10.98
N PRO A 185 22.69 15.34 11.97
CA PRO A 185 23.09 15.39 13.36
C PRO A 185 24.28 14.45 13.58
N VAL A 186 25.31 14.96 14.23
CA VAL A 186 26.47 14.15 14.62
C VAL A 186 26.05 13.09 15.65
N ASP A 187 25.03 13.41 16.46
CA ASP A 187 24.50 12.52 17.46
C ASP A 187 23.26 11.76 16.96
N SER A 188 23.29 10.46 17.18
CA SER A 188 22.14 9.59 16.95
C SER A 188 20.91 10.13 17.69
N PRO A 189 19.75 10.34 17.05
CA PRO A 189 18.56 10.69 17.82
C PRO A 189 18.28 9.55 18.78
N ARG A 190 18.11 9.91 20.01
CA ARG A 190 17.58 8.97 21.00
C ARG A 190 16.20 8.54 20.53
N ILE A 191 16.11 7.37 19.94
CA ILE A 191 14.84 6.73 19.67
C ILE A 191 14.31 6.34 21.04
N PHE A 192 13.42 7.17 21.58
CA PHE A 192 12.69 6.80 22.80
C PHE A 192 11.76 5.63 22.45
N MET A 193 12.27 4.43 22.59
CA MET A 193 11.49 3.19 22.47
C MET A 193 10.80 2.92 23.81
N ASN A 194 9.83 3.77 24.16
CA ASN A 194 9.00 3.54 25.35
C ASN A 194 7.89 2.50 25.10
N ASP A 195 7.71 2.06 23.86
CA ASP A 195 6.72 1.05 23.53
C ASP A 195 7.42 -0.32 23.45
N ALA A 196 6.95 -1.30 24.19
CA ALA A 196 7.44 -2.68 24.12
C ALA A 196 7.37 -3.20 22.67
N LEU A 197 8.39 -3.94 22.27
CA LEU A 197 8.37 -4.62 20.97
C LEU A 197 7.25 -5.66 20.95
N LEU A 198 6.59 -5.76 19.82
CA LEU A 198 5.58 -6.79 19.58
C LEU A 198 6.26 -8.04 19.05
N SER A 199 5.93 -9.19 19.62
CA SER A 199 6.41 -10.50 19.18
C SER A 199 5.70 -10.98 17.92
N GLU A 200 6.33 -11.87 17.18
CA GLU A 200 5.70 -12.63 16.10
C GLU A 200 4.50 -13.41 16.65
N GLY A 201 3.46 -13.56 15.85
CA GLY A 201 2.19 -14.16 16.28
C GLY A 201 1.22 -13.20 16.97
N THR A 202 1.65 -12.01 17.41
CA THR A 202 0.74 -11.04 18.03
C THR A 202 -0.39 -10.64 17.07
N ARG A 203 -1.64 -10.69 17.54
CA ARG A 203 -2.83 -10.26 16.80
C ARG A 203 -2.94 -8.75 16.82
N VAL A 204 -3.10 -8.14 15.65
CA VAL A 204 -3.12 -6.69 15.51
C VAL A 204 -4.15 -6.23 14.49
N ARG A 205 -4.63 -5.01 14.66
CA ARG A 205 -5.36 -4.24 13.65
C ARG A 205 -4.51 -3.12 13.12
N VAL A 206 -4.74 -2.78 11.86
CA VAL A 206 -4.04 -1.68 11.22
C VAL A 206 -4.86 -0.40 11.34
N LYS A 207 -4.19 0.70 11.66
CA LYS A 207 -4.81 2.02 11.71
C LYS A 207 -5.25 2.45 10.32
N LEU A 208 -6.48 2.94 10.22
CA LEU A 208 -7.02 3.57 9.01
C LEU A 208 -6.49 5.01 8.89
N ASP A 209 -6.09 5.40 7.69
CA ASP A 209 -5.68 6.76 7.39
C ASP A 209 -6.83 7.63 6.88
N GLU A 210 -7.85 7.00 6.30
CA GLU A 210 -9.08 7.62 5.82
C GLU A 210 -10.29 6.91 6.41
N PRO A 211 -11.43 7.63 6.60
CA PRO A 211 -12.66 7.00 7.06
C PRO A 211 -13.22 6.07 5.99
N ILE A 212 -13.42 4.83 6.37
CA ILE A 212 -14.11 3.81 5.56
C ILE A 212 -15.34 3.32 6.30
N SER A 213 -16.35 2.90 5.56
CA SER A 213 -17.49 2.17 6.14
C SER A 213 -17.04 0.79 6.61
N VAL A 214 -17.83 0.14 7.44
CA VAL A 214 -17.61 -1.26 7.84
C VAL A 214 -17.51 -2.17 6.61
N LEU A 215 -18.21 -1.82 5.52
CA LEU A 215 -18.19 -2.54 4.24
C LEU A 215 -17.01 -2.13 3.32
N GLY A 216 -16.01 -1.42 3.83
CA GLY A 216 -14.82 -1.02 3.08
C GLY A 216 -15.01 0.13 2.08
N LYS A 217 -16.20 0.76 2.02
CA LYS A 217 -16.42 1.92 1.14
C LYS A 217 -15.83 3.19 1.76
N LYS A 218 -15.12 3.98 0.95
CA LYS A 218 -14.63 5.30 1.35
C LYS A 218 -15.80 6.23 1.67
N LEU A 219 -15.76 6.90 2.82
CA LEU A 219 -16.86 7.75 3.29
C LEU A 219 -16.59 9.22 3.02
N HIS A 220 -15.61 9.82 3.69
CA HIS A 220 -15.33 11.25 3.69
C HIS A 220 -13.83 11.53 3.76
N GLY A 221 -13.40 12.74 3.45
CA GLY A 221 -12.00 13.13 3.55
C GLY A 221 -11.45 13.23 4.99
N LYS A 222 -12.31 13.38 6.00
CA LYS A 222 -11.91 13.49 7.41
C LYS A 222 -12.75 12.59 8.31
N PHE A 223 -12.11 11.99 9.31
CA PHE A 223 -12.78 11.18 10.31
C PHE A 223 -13.79 11.97 11.15
N ARG A 224 -15.00 11.47 11.26
CA ARG A 224 -16.05 11.94 12.16
C ARG A 224 -16.03 11.14 13.47
N THR A 225 -16.87 11.54 14.45
CA THR A 225 -16.92 10.90 15.77
C THR A 225 -17.36 9.44 15.70
N GLY A 226 -18.28 9.11 14.79
CA GLY A 226 -18.81 7.75 14.63
C GLY A 226 -18.03 6.85 13.67
N ASP A 227 -16.89 7.31 13.09
CA ASP A 227 -16.14 6.50 12.15
C ASP A 227 -15.18 5.55 12.88
N ILE A 228 -15.08 4.31 12.37
CA ILE A 228 -14.04 3.38 12.85
C ILE A 228 -12.66 3.93 12.55
N ARG A 229 -11.69 3.63 13.42
CA ARG A 229 -10.31 4.12 13.35
C ARG A 229 -9.32 3.03 12.97
N TRP A 230 -9.74 1.80 13.13
CA TRP A 230 -8.94 0.60 12.94
C TRP A 230 -9.58 -0.30 11.91
N ASP A 231 -8.77 -0.95 11.11
CA ASP A 231 -9.22 -1.94 10.14
C ASP A 231 -9.96 -3.07 10.89
N PRO A 232 -11.20 -3.44 10.51
CA PRO A 232 -11.89 -4.57 11.12
C PRO A 232 -11.15 -5.90 10.97
N GLU A 233 -10.33 -6.06 9.93
CA GLU A 233 -9.54 -7.26 9.70
C GLU A 233 -8.44 -7.40 10.76
N ILE A 234 -8.42 -8.56 11.43
CA ILE A 234 -7.35 -8.92 12.37
C ILE A 234 -6.24 -9.60 11.60
N ARG A 235 -5.01 -9.10 11.79
CA ARG A 235 -3.80 -9.66 11.20
C ARG A 235 -2.84 -10.11 12.29
N THR A 236 -1.90 -10.98 11.92
CA THR A 236 -0.83 -11.44 12.82
C THR A 236 0.51 -10.90 12.37
N ILE A 237 1.36 -10.56 13.33
CA ILE A 237 2.75 -10.18 13.06
C ILE A 237 3.51 -11.43 12.62
N LYS A 238 4.10 -11.35 11.42
CA LYS A 238 4.92 -12.43 10.85
C LYS A 238 6.41 -12.19 10.98
N LYS A 239 6.82 -10.92 11.01
CA LYS A 239 8.23 -10.57 11.11
C LYS A 239 8.41 -9.18 11.72
N LEU A 240 9.36 -9.07 12.65
CA LEU A 240 9.90 -7.81 13.15
C LEU A 240 11.12 -7.42 12.32
N ILE A 241 11.13 -6.19 11.80
CA ILE A 241 12.28 -5.62 11.09
C ILE A 241 12.91 -4.56 11.98
N LEU A 242 14.13 -4.78 12.36
CA LEU A 242 14.99 -3.83 13.05
C LEU A 242 15.99 -3.27 12.04
N SER A 243 16.02 -1.96 11.90
CA SER A 243 17.02 -1.26 11.10
C SER A 243 17.74 -0.27 12.00
N PRO A 244 19.06 -0.13 11.88
CA PRO A 244 19.79 0.87 12.63
C PRO A 244 19.15 2.25 12.45
N ASP A 245 19.00 3.00 13.54
CA ASP A 245 18.49 4.36 13.58
C ASP A 245 17.06 4.56 13.03
N GLN A 246 16.27 3.50 12.92
CA GLN A 246 14.87 3.55 12.53
C GLN A 246 13.97 2.89 13.58
N PRO A 247 12.72 3.38 13.73
CA PRO A 247 11.78 2.71 14.60
C PRO A 247 11.51 1.29 14.07
N PRO A 248 11.30 0.30 14.95
CA PRO A 248 10.92 -1.04 14.57
C PRO A 248 9.71 -1.04 13.65
N THR A 249 9.75 -1.87 12.64
CA THR A 249 8.64 -2.07 11.73
C THR A 249 8.24 -3.54 11.68
N TYR A 250 6.98 -3.79 11.37
CA TYR A 250 6.35 -5.09 11.47
C TYR A 250 5.75 -5.48 10.12
N LEU A 251 6.06 -6.68 9.65
CA LEU A 251 5.35 -7.31 8.53
C LEU A 251 4.23 -8.17 9.09
N LEU A 252 3.06 -8.06 8.49
CA LEU A 252 1.88 -8.79 8.88
C LEU A 252 1.59 -9.91 7.89
N ASN A 253 0.76 -10.90 8.29
CA ASN A 253 0.18 -11.81 7.33
C ASN A 253 -0.72 -11.04 6.36
N GLY A 254 -0.85 -11.52 5.13
CA GLY A 254 -1.72 -10.87 4.16
C GLY A 254 -1.80 -11.64 2.85
N PRO A 255 -2.92 -11.50 2.13
CA PRO A 255 -3.20 -12.25 0.92
C PRO A 255 -2.31 -11.89 -0.28
N HIS A 256 -1.57 -10.79 -0.22
CA HIS A 256 -0.87 -10.20 -1.36
C HIS A 256 0.66 -10.30 -1.30
N GLY A 257 1.22 -11.04 -0.35
CA GLY A 257 2.65 -11.30 -0.27
C GLY A 257 3.01 -12.68 -0.78
N ARG A 258 4.09 -12.84 -1.56
CA ARG A 258 4.74 -14.15 -1.70
C ARG A 258 5.07 -14.62 -0.28
N LEU A 259 4.77 -15.87 0.09
CA LEU A 259 4.94 -16.43 1.43
C LEU A 259 3.94 -15.93 2.50
N GLY A 260 2.78 -15.39 2.14
CA GLY A 260 1.76 -14.98 3.11
C GLY A 260 2.14 -13.80 4.02
N VAL A 261 3.11 -12.99 3.61
CA VAL A 261 3.58 -11.82 4.35
C VAL A 261 3.18 -10.54 3.63
N SER A 262 2.74 -9.52 4.37
CA SER A 262 2.38 -8.23 3.79
C SER A 262 3.59 -7.58 3.10
N ARG A 263 3.33 -6.93 1.94
CA ARG A 263 4.37 -6.16 1.23
C ARG A 263 4.73 -4.86 1.95
N CYS A 264 3.86 -4.38 2.83
CA CYS A 264 4.04 -3.15 3.58
C CYS A 264 4.48 -3.46 5.01
N ALA A 265 5.44 -2.68 5.50
CA ALA A 265 5.84 -2.69 6.89
C ALA A 265 5.09 -1.61 7.67
N TYR A 266 4.70 -1.93 8.90
CA TYR A 266 3.93 -1.06 9.78
C TYR A 266 4.78 -0.66 10.99
N THR A 267 4.66 0.57 11.44
CA THR A 267 5.26 1.03 12.70
C THR A 267 4.36 0.67 13.88
N ARG A 268 4.90 0.62 15.11
CA ARG A 268 4.14 0.32 16.34
C ARG A 268 2.86 1.16 16.49
N LYS A 269 2.89 2.43 16.07
CA LYS A 269 1.74 3.35 16.16
C LYS A 269 0.60 3.06 15.18
N GLN A 270 0.90 2.32 14.14
CA GLN A 270 -0.08 1.92 13.13
C GLN A 270 -0.76 0.61 13.50
N LEU A 271 -0.38 0.01 14.61
CA LEU A 271 -0.86 -1.27 15.07
C LEU A 271 -1.58 -1.15 16.43
N GLN A 272 -2.77 -1.69 16.50
CA GLN A 272 -3.53 -1.91 17.73
C GLN A 272 -3.44 -3.39 18.07
N ILE A 273 -3.04 -3.72 19.29
CA ILE A 273 -3.07 -5.10 19.79
C ILE A 273 -4.52 -5.50 19.98
N VAL A 274 -4.88 -6.68 19.51
CA VAL A 274 -6.19 -7.28 19.67
C VAL A 274 -6.12 -8.35 20.74
N PRO A 275 -6.95 -8.27 21.79
CA PRO A 275 -7.04 -9.32 22.81
C PRO A 275 -7.42 -10.68 22.21
N ASP A 276 -6.96 -11.77 22.80
CA ASP A 276 -7.20 -13.12 22.28
C ASP A 276 -8.67 -13.53 22.33
N ASN A 277 -9.44 -12.96 23.26
CA ASN A 277 -10.86 -13.20 23.42
C ASN A 277 -11.74 -12.33 22.50
N GLU A 278 -11.18 -11.46 21.69
CA GLU A 278 -11.93 -10.62 20.75
C GLU A 278 -12.11 -11.35 19.42
N ASN A 279 -13.36 -11.57 19.03
CA ASN A 279 -13.72 -12.15 17.74
C ASN A 279 -13.77 -11.05 16.66
N PRO A 280 -13.21 -11.31 15.45
CA PRO A 280 -13.38 -10.39 14.34
C PRO A 280 -14.84 -10.38 13.86
N PRO A 281 -15.30 -9.28 13.25
CA PRO A 281 -16.52 -9.33 12.49
C PRO A 281 -16.46 -10.41 11.40
N PRO A 282 -17.61 -10.98 10.97
CA PRO A 282 -17.64 -11.99 9.91
C PRO A 282 -16.94 -11.51 8.64
N ASP A 283 -16.26 -12.42 7.93
CA ASP A 283 -15.54 -12.10 6.68
C ASP A 283 -16.44 -11.49 5.60
N SER A 284 -17.71 -11.87 5.57
CA SER A 284 -18.74 -11.28 4.72
C SER A 284 -18.90 -9.79 4.93
N VAL A 285 -18.80 -9.34 6.18
CA VAL A 285 -18.90 -7.93 6.55
C VAL A 285 -17.61 -7.18 6.25
N ILE A 286 -16.45 -7.77 6.56
CA ILE A 286 -15.14 -7.12 6.40
C ILE A 286 -14.77 -6.92 4.94
N ARG A 287 -15.06 -7.90 4.09
CA ARG A 287 -14.57 -7.95 2.69
C ARG A 287 -15.62 -7.57 1.67
N GLY A 288 -16.86 -7.33 2.08
CA GLY A 288 -17.98 -7.10 1.15
C GLY A 288 -18.20 -8.27 0.19
N LYS A 289 -17.58 -9.40 0.45
CA LYS A 289 -17.80 -10.65 -0.28
C LYS A 289 -18.92 -11.39 0.44
N PRO A 290 -19.88 -11.96 -0.30
CA PRO A 290 -20.77 -12.94 0.31
C PRO A 290 -19.89 -14.00 0.99
N GLU A 291 -20.29 -14.45 2.16
CA GLU A 291 -19.65 -15.61 2.80
C GLU A 291 -19.47 -16.66 1.72
N ARG A 292 -18.23 -17.09 1.49
CA ARG A 292 -18.02 -18.33 0.73
C ARG A 292 -18.47 -19.42 1.65
N TYR A 293 -19.73 -19.78 1.49
CA TYR A 293 -20.27 -20.96 2.12
C TYR A 293 -19.41 -22.15 1.67
N ILE A 294 -18.82 -22.86 2.62
CA ILE A 294 -18.06 -24.08 2.33
C ILE A 294 -19.08 -25.19 2.16
N PRO A 295 -19.20 -25.79 0.97
CA PRO A 295 -20.14 -26.87 0.78
C PRO A 295 -19.65 -28.11 1.54
N GLU A 296 -20.48 -28.60 2.47
CA GLU A 296 -20.19 -29.79 3.29
C GLU A 296 -20.55 -31.06 2.54
N ARG A 297 -21.75 -31.12 1.95
CA ARG A 297 -22.24 -32.25 1.19
C ARG A 297 -23.41 -31.88 0.28
N ILE A 298 -23.65 -32.66 -0.75
CA ILE A 298 -24.82 -32.58 -1.61
C ILE A 298 -25.91 -33.48 -1.04
N LEU A 299 -27.11 -32.94 -0.87
CA LEU A 299 -28.26 -33.64 -0.32
C LEU A 299 -29.13 -34.24 -1.42
N LYS A 300 -29.39 -33.48 -2.50
CA LYS A 300 -30.30 -33.86 -3.59
C LYS A 300 -29.86 -33.23 -4.91
N GLN A 301 -30.38 -33.81 -6.02
CA GLN A 301 -30.24 -33.20 -7.34
C GLN A 301 -31.61 -32.98 -7.97
N ARG A 302 -31.74 -31.99 -8.83
CA ARG A 302 -32.92 -31.71 -9.65
C ARG A 302 -32.52 -31.09 -11.00
N ILE A 303 -33.42 -31.20 -11.97
CA ILE A 303 -33.35 -30.43 -13.20
C ILE A 303 -34.44 -29.40 -13.15
N ARG A 304 -34.08 -28.10 -13.30
CA ARG A 304 -35.01 -26.99 -13.38
C ARG A 304 -34.67 -26.15 -14.60
N GLN A 305 -35.66 -25.92 -15.46
CA GLN A 305 -35.49 -25.15 -16.72
C GLN A 305 -34.34 -25.71 -17.59
N GLY A 306 -34.21 -27.03 -17.68
CA GLY A 306 -33.15 -27.68 -18.46
C GLY A 306 -31.75 -27.67 -17.84
N LYS A 307 -31.57 -27.06 -16.66
CA LYS A 307 -30.28 -26.98 -15.96
C LYS A 307 -30.26 -27.87 -14.73
N LEU A 308 -29.16 -28.63 -14.59
CA LEU A 308 -28.91 -29.44 -13.41
C LEU A 308 -28.52 -28.58 -12.22
N GLN A 309 -29.17 -28.84 -11.08
CA GLN A 309 -28.89 -28.16 -9.80
C GLN A 309 -28.72 -29.21 -8.71
N TYR A 310 -27.86 -28.88 -7.73
CA TYR A 310 -27.64 -29.66 -6.53
C TYR A 310 -28.09 -28.90 -5.30
N LEU A 311 -28.78 -29.57 -4.37
CA LEU A 311 -29.10 -29.04 -3.05
C LEU A 311 -27.87 -29.22 -2.16
N VAL A 312 -27.21 -28.09 -1.81
CA VAL A 312 -25.95 -28.08 -1.07
C VAL A 312 -26.21 -27.76 0.40
N LYS A 313 -25.76 -28.65 1.28
CA LYS A 313 -25.61 -28.40 2.71
C LYS A 313 -24.30 -27.67 2.94
N TRP A 314 -24.38 -26.56 3.64
CA TRP A 314 -23.23 -25.72 3.95
C TRP A 314 -22.64 -26.05 5.30
N GLU A 315 -21.33 -26.00 5.44
CA GLU A 315 -20.64 -26.21 6.71
C GLU A 315 -21.14 -25.20 7.76
N ARG A 316 -21.43 -25.69 8.96
CA ARG A 316 -21.97 -24.93 10.11
C ARG A 316 -23.39 -24.38 9.96
N TYR A 317 -24.12 -24.70 8.89
CA TYR A 317 -25.52 -24.34 8.71
C TYR A 317 -26.41 -25.59 8.85
N PRO A 318 -27.61 -25.49 9.39
CA PRO A 318 -28.53 -26.65 9.45
C PRO A 318 -29.00 -27.06 8.04
N GLU A 319 -29.44 -28.28 7.87
CA GLU A 319 -29.95 -28.76 6.57
C GLU A 319 -31.15 -27.97 6.04
N SER A 320 -31.93 -27.37 6.96
CA SER A 320 -33.06 -26.47 6.62
C SER A 320 -32.63 -25.23 5.81
N GLU A 321 -31.36 -24.85 5.88
CA GLU A 321 -30.77 -23.71 5.17
C GLU A 321 -30.00 -24.14 3.90
N ALA A 322 -30.14 -25.40 3.48
CA ALA A 322 -29.53 -25.87 2.24
C ALA A 322 -30.11 -25.14 1.02
N THR A 323 -29.25 -24.75 0.09
CA THR A 323 -29.65 -24.02 -1.12
C THR A 323 -29.41 -24.82 -2.40
N TRP A 324 -30.20 -24.49 -3.47
CA TRP A 324 -30.03 -25.07 -4.78
C TRP A 324 -29.00 -24.30 -5.60
N GLU A 325 -27.87 -24.94 -5.90
CA GLU A 325 -26.78 -24.35 -6.64
C GLU A 325 -26.63 -24.96 -8.05
N SER A 326 -26.08 -24.19 -8.98
CA SER A 326 -25.82 -24.65 -10.34
C SER A 326 -24.75 -25.76 -10.35
N ALA A 327 -25.01 -26.83 -11.08
CA ALA A 327 -24.04 -27.91 -11.24
C ALA A 327 -22.73 -27.43 -11.91
N ASP A 328 -22.82 -26.47 -12.83
CA ASP A 328 -21.63 -25.95 -13.53
C ASP A 328 -20.71 -25.17 -12.56
N ARG A 329 -21.28 -24.35 -11.67
CA ARG A 329 -20.52 -23.66 -10.62
C ARG A 329 -19.85 -24.61 -9.65
N LEU A 330 -20.58 -25.64 -9.20
CA LEU A 330 -20.03 -26.60 -8.26
C LEU A 330 -18.95 -27.50 -8.89
N LYS A 331 -19.02 -27.74 -10.20
CA LYS A 331 -17.96 -28.47 -10.93
C LYS A 331 -16.64 -27.67 -10.98
N GLU A 332 -16.71 -26.34 -11.09
CA GLU A 332 -15.53 -25.49 -11.07
C GLU A 332 -14.93 -25.35 -9.66
N ASP A 333 -15.79 -25.20 -8.64
CA ASP A 333 -15.34 -24.90 -7.27
C ASP A 333 -15.00 -26.16 -6.46
N VAL A 334 -15.80 -27.24 -6.57
CA VAL A 334 -15.71 -28.45 -5.71
C VAL A 334 -16.04 -29.73 -6.47
N PRO A 335 -15.29 -30.10 -7.51
CA PRO A 335 -15.59 -31.26 -8.35
C PRO A 335 -15.67 -32.61 -7.55
N ASN A 336 -14.86 -32.75 -6.51
CA ASN A 336 -14.81 -33.93 -5.68
C ASN A 336 -16.15 -34.18 -4.96
N LEU A 337 -16.83 -33.16 -4.50
CA LEU A 337 -18.11 -33.25 -3.80
C LEU A 337 -19.21 -33.82 -4.69
N ILE A 338 -19.18 -33.50 -5.97
CA ILE A 338 -20.11 -34.07 -6.97
C ILE A 338 -19.81 -35.55 -7.22
N THR A 339 -18.53 -35.88 -7.31
CA THR A 339 -18.08 -37.25 -7.52
C THR A 339 -18.52 -38.15 -6.36
N ASP A 340 -18.32 -37.70 -5.12
CA ASP A 340 -18.73 -38.42 -3.91
C ASP A 340 -20.25 -38.61 -3.86
N PHE A 341 -21.02 -37.59 -4.20
CA PHE A 341 -22.47 -37.65 -4.25
C PHE A 341 -22.97 -38.67 -5.30
N LEU A 342 -22.37 -38.66 -6.50
CA LEU A 342 -22.75 -39.58 -7.57
C LEU A 342 -22.35 -41.04 -7.28
N GLN A 343 -21.27 -41.28 -6.54
CA GLN A 343 -20.88 -42.60 -6.06
C GLN A 343 -21.88 -43.11 -5.02
N ASN A 344 -22.30 -42.25 -4.08
CA ASN A 344 -23.27 -42.62 -3.04
C ASN A 344 -24.68 -42.89 -3.58
N ILE A 345 -25.06 -42.40 -4.73
CA ILE A 345 -26.35 -42.73 -5.38
C ILE A 345 -26.29 -44.06 -6.14
N ARG A 346 -25.10 -44.50 -6.54
CA ARG A 346 -24.91 -45.74 -7.29
C ARG A 346 -24.66 -46.97 -6.41
N ALA A 347 -24.35 -46.73 -5.14
CA ALA A 347 -24.25 -47.78 -4.10
C ALA A 347 -25.59 -48.01 -3.43
#